data_a3b5d403bfc9f26637fac444aeda06c8
#
_entry.id   a3b5d403bfc9f26637fac444aeda06c8
#
_cell.length_a   1.000
_cell.length_b   1.000
_cell.length_c   1.000
_cell.angle_alpha   90.00
_cell.angle_beta   90.00
_cell.angle_gamma   90.00
#
_symmetry.space_group_name_H-M   'P 1'
#
loop_
_entity.id
_entity.type
_entity.pdbx_description
1 polymer ?
#
loop_
_entity_poly.entity_id
_entity_poly.type
_entity_poly.pdbx_seq_one_letter_code
_entity_poly.pdbx_strand_id
1 'polypeptide(L)'
;LVQESRMTEEDREAFLAEFSVKREESLAALCVMGGIFSEGIDLTGDQLIGVLIIGTGLPQVNPEQEILKQYFAENGEDGFDYAYRYPGMNKVLQAAGRVIRTMEDRGIIALLDDRFLQPEYQALFPREWREYFIVTRQNVGQAVEAFWASSESGKEEKQIRGCKIKYFFVK
;
A
#
# COMPACT_ATOMS: atom_id res chain seq x y z
N LEU A 1 -4.34 -4.04 -16.13
CA LEU A 1 -5.60 -3.28 -16.06
C LEU A 1 -5.32 -1.83 -15.66
N VAL A 2 -6.18 -0.90 -16.07
CA VAL A 2 -6.09 0.51 -15.67
C VAL A 2 -7.48 0.98 -15.27
N GLN A 3 -7.59 1.61 -14.10
CA GLN A 3 -8.83 2.24 -13.67
C GLN A 3 -9.12 3.45 -14.55
N GLU A 4 -10.30 3.52 -15.10
CA GLU A 4 -10.79 4.67 -15.85
C GLU A 4 -11.54 5.66 -14.94
N SER A 5 -11.60 6.94 -15.35
CA SER A 5 -12.21 8.02 -14.54
C SER A 5 -13.76 7.93 -14.47
N ARG A 6 -14.37 7.21 -15.38
CA ARG A 6 -15.83 7.03 -15.48
C ARG A 6 -16.15 5.56 -15.75
N MET A 7 -16.09 4.75 -14.71
CA MET A 7 -16.48 3.36 -14.77
C MET A 7 -17.93 3.22 -14.29
N THR A 8 -18.74 2.48 -15.04
CA THR A 8 -20.05 2.03 -14.59
C THR A 8 -19.90 0.94 -13.52
N GLU A 9 -20.96 0.55 -12.86
CA GLU A 9 -20.91 -0.57 -11.91
C GLU A 9 -20.52 -1.88 -12.61
N GLU A 10 -21.04 -2.11 -13.82
CA GLU A 10 -20.67 -3.26 -14.66
C GLU A 10 -19.18 -3.29 -15.01
N ASP A 11 -18.60 -2.12 -15.36
CA ASP A 11 -17.16 -2.01 -15.63
C ASP A 11 -16.32 -2.33 -14.38
N ARG A 12 -16.79 -1.91 -13.20
CA ARG A 12 -16.12 -2.19 -11.92
C ARG A 12 -16.16 -3.67 -11.57
N GLU A 13 -17.31 -4.31 -11.74
CA GLU A 13 -17.47 -5.76 -11.54
C GLU A 13 -16.59 -6.54 -12.50
N ALA A 14 -16.57 -6.17 -13.79
CA ALA A 14 -15.71 -6.79 -14.79
C ALA A 14 -14.22 -6.62 -14.45
N PHE A 15 -13.81 -5.42 -14.01
CA PHE A 15 -12.44 -5.15 -13.59
C PHE A 15 -12.02 -6.06 -12.41
N LEU A 16 -12.91 -6.23 -11.42
CA LEU A 16 -12.63 -7.07 -10.24
C LEU A 16 -12.65 -8.57 -10.58
N ALA A 17 -13.52 -8.99 -11.48
CA ALA A 17 -13.60 -10.40 -11.93
C ALA A 17 -12.27 -10.87 -12.54
N GLU A 18 -11.50 -9.98 -13.16
CA GLU A 18 -10.19 -10.31 -13.72
C GLU A 18 -9.19 -10.84 -12.68
N PHE A 19 -9.29 -10.42 -11.41
CA PHE A 19 -8.43 -10.94 -10.35
C PHE A 19 -8.74 -12.39 -9.95
N SER A 20 -9.91 -12.87 -10.28
CA SER A 20 -10.33 -14.26 -10.01
C SER A 20 -9.98 -15.23 -11.14
N VAL A 21 -9.53 -14.73 -12.30
CA VAL A 21 -9.16 -15.57 -13.45
C VAL A 21 -7.81 -16.23 -13.18
N LYS A 22 -7.76 -17.56 -13.26
CA LYS A 22 -6.48 -18.29 -13.21
C LYS A 22 -5.65 -17.98 -14.44
N ARG A 23 -4.41 -17.56 -14.24
CA ARG A 23 -3.45 -17.19 -15.30
C ARG A 23 -2.08 -17.75 -14.99
N GLU A 24 -1.30 -17.95 -16.02
CA GLU A 24 0.12 -18.27 -15.90
C GLU A 24 0.95 -17.00 -15.65
N GLU A 25 0.50 -15.86 -16.16
CA GLU A 25 1.15 -14.55 -16.00
C GLU A 25 0.52 -13.72 -14.89
N SER A 26 1.32 -12.87 -14.27
CA SER A 26 0.85 -11.94 -13.23
C SER A 26 -0.03 -10.85 -13.82
N LEU A 27 -1.10 -10.49 -13.11
CA LEU A 27 -1.95 -9.36 -13.44
C LEU A 27 -1.47 -8.11 -12.66
N ALA A 28 -1.21 -7.02 -13.37
CA ALA A 28 -0.99 -5.71 -12.77
C ALA A 28 -2.19 -4.80 -13.02
N ALA A 29 -2.68 -4.14 -11.96
CA ALA A 29 -3.75 -3.17 -12.05
C ALA A 29 -3.29 -1.81 -11.51
N LEU A 30 -3.54 -0.76 -12.27
CA LEU A 30 -3.27 0.62 -11.90
C LEU A 30 -4.56 1.27 -11.42
N CYS A 31 -4.61 1.65 -10.15
CA CYS A 31 -5.78 2.22 -9.50
C CYS A 31 -5.43 3.54 -8.81
N VAL A 32 -6.42 4.42 -8.68
CA VAL A 32 -6.27 5.67 -7.94
C VAL A 32 -6.44 5.40 -6.45
N MET A 33 -5.44 5.81 -5.66
CA MET A 33 -5.48 5.68 -4.20
C MET A 33 -6.57 6.57 -3.61
N GLY A 34 -7.46 5.98 -2.79
CA GLY A 34 -8.67 6.66 -2.32
C GLY A 34 -9.79 6.73 -3.36
N GLY A 35 -9.64 6.06 -4.52
CA GLY A 35 -10.68 5.93 -5.55
C GLY A 35 -11.63 4.75 -5.29
N ILE A 36 -12.44 4.44 -6.31
CA ILE A 36 -13.51 3.42 -6.23
C ILE A 36 -13.03 2.02 -5.85
N PHE A 37 -11.75 1.70 -6.09
CA PHE A 37 -11.15 0.41 -5.72
C PHE A 37 -10.39 0.44 -4.38
N SER A 38 -10.40 1.56 -3.66
CA SER A 38 -9.80 1.65 -2.32
C SER A 38 -10.67 1.10 -1.20
N GLU A 39 -11.99 0.99 -1.46
CA GLU A 39 -12.98 0.49 -0.51
C GLU A 39 -13.83 -0.62 -1.16
N GLY A 40 -14.31 -1.56 -0.34
CA GLY A 40 -15.26 -2.59 -0.80
C GLY A 40 -14.66 -3.71 -1.67
N ILE A 41 -13.35 -3.73 -1.91
CA ILE A 41 -12.70 -4.84 -2.63
C ILE A 41 -12.31 -5.93 -1.64
N ASP A 42 -12.72 -7.15 -1.90
CA ASP A 42 -12.37 -8.33 -1.12
C ASP A 42 -11.62 -9.35 -2.00
N LEU A 43 -10.32 -9.09 -2.20
CA LEU A 43 -9.42 -10.00 -2.89
C LEU A 43 -8.65 -10.80 -1.82
N THR A 44 -8.86 -12.11 -1.79
CA THR A 44 -8.29 -13.01 -0.78
C THR A 44 -7.27 -13.96 -1.39
N GLY A 45 -6.31 -14.40 -0.59
CA GLY A 45 -5.28 -15.36 -1.00
C GLY A 45 -4.46 -14.85 -2.19
N ASP A 46 -4.29 -15.70 -3.19
CA ASP A 46 -3.47 -15.41 -4.37
C ASP A 46 -4.07 -14.39 -5.35
N GLN A 47 -5.27 -13.86 -5.08
CA GLN A 47 -5.88 -12.82 -5.91
C GLN A 47 -5.17 -11.48 -5.80
N LEU A 48 -4.51 -11.20 -4.67
CA LEU A 48 -3.71 -9.99 -4.47
C LEU A 48 -2.43 -10.31 -3.68
N ILE A 49 -1.34 -10.50 -4.38
CA ILE A 49 -0.04 -10.86 -3.80
C ILE A 49 0.88 -9.66 -3.52
N GLY A 50 0.47 -8.47 -3.91
CA GLY A 50 1.27 -7.27 -3.65
C GLY A 50 0.60 -5.98 -4.03
N VAL A 51 1.04 -4.90 -3.39
CA VAL A 51 0.64 -3.53 -3.71
C VAL A 51 1.87 -2.63 -3.81
N LEU A 52 1.90 -1.81 -4.87
CA LEU A 52 2.89 -0.77 -5.06
C LEU A 52 2.19 0.58 -4.87
N ILE A 53 2.55 1.30 -3.82
CA ILE A 53 1.96 2.58 -3.46
C ILE A 53 2.89 3.69 -3.91
N ILE A 54 2.46 4.48 -4.91
CA ILE A 54 3.23 5.55 -5.50
C ILE A 54 2.73 6.88 -4.94
N GLY A 55 3.60 7.56 -4.20
CA GLY A 55 3.26 8.80 -3.51
C GLY A 55 2.57 8.59 -2.16
N THR A 56 2.44 9.66 -1.40
CA THR A 56 1.96 9.67 0.00
C THR A 56 0.45 9.93 0.13
N GLY A 57 -0.30 9.90 -0.98
CA GLY A 57 -1.75 10.03 -0.95
C GLY A 57 -2.31 11.38 -0.50
N LEU A 58 -1.49 12.43 -0.46
CA LEU A 58 -1.92 13.74 0.00
C LEU A 58 -3.16 14.22 -0.76
N PRO A 59 -4.15 14.81 -0.07
CA PRO A 59 -5.25 15.50 -0.72
C PRO A 59 -4.75 16.59 -1.67
N GLN A 60 -5.53 16.92 -2.68
CA GLN A 60 -5.26 18.09 -3.51
C GLN A 60 -5.42 19.36 -2.69
N VAL A 61 -4.57 20.35 -2.99
CA VAL A 61 -4.70 21.68 -2.40
C VAL A 61 -5.99 22.32 -2.90
N ASN A 62 -6.85 22.68 -1.97
CA ASN A 62 -8.11 23.37 -2.23
C ASN A 62 -8.46 24.29 -1.04
N PRO A 63 -9.41 25.23 -1.19
CA PRO A 63 -9.77 26.16 -0.12
C PRO A 63 -10.18 25.47 1.19
N GLU A 64 -10.86 24.34 1.12
CA GLU A 64 -11.33 23.59 2.31
C GLU A 64 -10.14 23.02 3.10
N GLN A 65 -9.15 22.45 2.41
CA GLN A 65 -7.94 21.93 3.03
C GLN A 65 -7.09 23.05 3.65
N GLU A 66 -7.03 24.21 3.01
CA GLU A 66 -6.29 25.36 3.56
C GLU A 66 -6.98 25.97 4.80
N ILE A 67 -8.33 26.01 4.81
CA ILE A 67 -9.10 26.40 6.02
C ILE A 67 -8.83 25.42 7.15
N LEU A 68 -8.87 24.12 6.88
CA LEU A 68 -8.60 23.09 7.88
C LEU A 68 -7.17 23.21 8.45
N LYS A 69 -6.20 23.40 7.57
CA LYS A 69 -4.80 23.62 7.95
C LYS A 69 -4.64 24.84 8.87
N GLN A 70 -5.27 25.95 8.49
CA GLN A 70 -5.22 27.19 9.30
C GLN A 70 -5.89 26.97 10.66
N TYR A 71 -7.06 26.35 10.71
CA TYR A 71 -7.77 26.04 11.93
C TYR A 71 -6.92 25.27 12.94
N PHE A 72 -6.26 24.18 12.51
CA PHE A 72 -5.40 23.39 13.39
C PHE A 72 -4.15 24.17 13.82
N ALA A 73 -3.54 24.94 12.92
CA ALA A 73 -2.39 25.79 13.28
C ALA A 73 -2.74 26.85 14.34
N GLU A 74 -3.90 27.48 14.26
CA GLU A 74 -4.40 28.45 15.25
C GLU A 74 -4.70 27.80 16.61
N ASN A 75 -4.95 26.51 16.64
CA ASN A 75 -5.18 25.74 17.87
C ASN A 75 -3.91 25.07 18.42
N GLY A 76 -2.73 25.37 17.87
CA GLY A 76 -1.44 24.90 18.37
C GLY A 76 -1.02 23.52 17.88
N GLU A 77 -1.68 23.00 16.86
CA GLU A 77 -1.37 21.72 16.19
C GLU A 77 -0.61 21.95 14.88
N ASP A 78 0.01 20.90 14.33
CA ASP A 78 0.57 20.98 12.98
C ASP A 78 -0.55 20.93 11.94
N GLY A 79 -0.92 22.10 11.40
CA GLY A 79 -1.99 22.20 10.43
C GLY A 79 -1.76 21.39 9.16
N PHE A 80 -0.51 21.21 8.72
CA PHE A 80 -0.20 20.37 7.56
C PHE A 80 -0.46 18.89 7.85
N ASP A 81 -0.16 18.44 9.05
CA ASP A 81 -0.40 17.08 9.47
C ASP A 81 -1.89 16.73 9.38
N TYR A 82 -2.72 17.56 9.97
CA TYR A 82 -4.16 17.31 10.02
C TYR A 82 -4.85 17.47 8.64
N ALA A 83 -4.44 18.46 7.86
CA ALA A 83 -5.06 18.73 6.57
C ALA A 83 -4.55 17.79 5.46
N TYR A 84 -3.32 17.33 5.52
CA TYR A 84 -2.67 16.64 4.41
C TYR A 84 -2.03 15.31 4.79
N ARG A 85 -1.09 15.28 5.75
CA ARG A 85 -0.28 14.10 6.04
C ARG A 85 -1.12 12.95 6.59
N TYR A 86 -1.94 13.18 7.60
CA TYR A 86 -2.78 12.15 8.20
C TYR A 86 -3.83 11.60 7.23
N PRO A 87 -4.60 12.42 6.49
CA PRO A 87 -5.50 11.91 5.46
C PRO A 87 -4.79 11.15 4.35
N GLY A 88 -3.60 11.60 3.95
CA GLY A 88 -2.78 10.90 2.96
C GLY A 88 -2.34 9.53 3.46
N MET A 89 -1.76 9.48 4.66
CA MET A 89 -1.31 8.22 5.26
C MET A 89 -2.45 7.24 5.52
N ASN A 90 -3.64 7.71 5.86
CA ASN A 90 -4.81 6.85 5.98
C ASN A 90 -5.11 6.10 4.68
N LYS A 91 -5.03 6.78 3.53
CA LYS A 91 -5.20 6.14 2.22
C LYS A 91 -4.09 5.11 1.94
N VAL A 92 -2.85 5.43 2.28
CA VAL A 92 -1.71 4.52 2.17
C VAL A 92 -1.94 3.26 3.01
N LEU A 93 -2.33 3.41 4.27
CA LEU A 93 -2.61 2.30 5.17
C LEU A 93 -3.80 1.45 4.71
N GLN A 94 -4.85 2.08 4.19
CA GLN A 94 -6.00 1.37 3.60
C GLN A 94 -5.58 0.53 2.39
N ALA A 95 -4.81 1.11 1.46
CA ALA A 95 -4.32 0.40 0.30
C ALA A 95 -3.42 -0.78 0.68
N ALA A 96 -2.49 -0.57 1.61
CA ALA A 96 -1.60 -1.60 2.11
C ALA A 96 -2.36 -2.74 2.83
N GLY A 97 -3.39 -2.40 3.60
CA GLY A 97 -4.22 -3.37 4.33
C GLY A 97 -5.05 -4.28 3.43
N ARG A 98 -5.07 -4.05 2.12
CA ARG A 98 -5.77 -4.94 1.17
C ARG A 98 -4.99 -6.22 0.86
N VAL A 99 -3.68 -6.21 1.01
CA VAL A 99 -2.82 -7.37 0.66
C VAL A 99 -2.94 -8.50 1.68
N ILE A 100 -3.13 -8.19 2.96
CA ILE A 100 -3.18 -9.19 4.03
C ILE A 100 -4.51 -9.07 4.76
N ARG A 101 -5.32 -10.10 4.71
CA ARG A 101 -6.63 -10.17 5.35
C ARG A 101 -6.76 -11.33 6.30
N THR A 102 -6.02 -12.40 6.02
CA THR A 102 -6.06 -13.63 6.80
C THR A 102 -4.66 -13.99 7.31
N MET A 103 -4.62 -14.91 8.26
CA MET A 103 -3.35 -15.45 8.79
C MET A 103 -2.57 -16.25 7.73
N GLU A 104 -3.24 -16.66 6.65
CA GLU A 104 -2.64 -17.46 5.57
C GLU A 104 -2.11 -16.57 4.43
N ASP A 105 -2.58 -15.34 4.31
CA ASP A 105 -2.17 -14.44 3.24
C ASP A 105 -0.70 -14.10 3.33
N ARG A 106 -0.08 -13.98 2.17
CA ARG A 106 1.32 -13.61 2.00
C ARG A 106 1.45 -12.60 0.88
N GLY A 107 2.24 -11.53 1.12
CA GLY A 107 2.34 -10.49 0.11
C GLY A 107 3.42 -9.47 0.35
N ILE A 108 3.59 -8.60 -0.64
CA ILE A 108 4.56 -7.51 -0.67
C ILE A 108 3.84 -6.17 -0.66
N ILE A 109 4.31 -5.26 0.19
CA ILE A 109 3.90 -3.86 0.19
C ILE A 109 5.12 -3.03 -0.15
N ALA A 110 5.09 -2.34 -1.30
CA ALA A 110 6.18 -1.48 -1.74
C ALA A 110 5.73 -0.01 -1.72
N LEU A 111 6.47 0.83 -1.00
CA LEU A 111 6.23 2.27 -0.87
C LEU A 111 7.25 3.03 -1.73
N LEU A 112 6.75 3.73 -2.75
CA LEU A 112 7.56 4.40 -3.77
C LEU A 112 7.46 5.92 -3.63
N ASP A 113 8.08 6.46 -2.58
CA ASP A 113 8.22 7.90 -2.36
C ASP A 113 9.24 8.14 -1.24
N ASP A 114 10.21 9.02 -1.46
CA ASP A 114 11.27 9.31 -0.47
C ASP A 114 10.73 9.90 0.84
N ARG A 115 9.56 10.52 0.83
CA ARG A 115 8.90 11.04 2.03
C ARG A 115 8.59 9.97 3.06
N PHE A 116 8.39 8.72 2.65
CA PHE A 116 8.20 7.61 3.60
C PHE A 116 9.44 7.31 4.46
N LEU A 117 10.61 7.80 4.06
CA LEU A 117 11.84 7.70 4.86
C LEU A 117 12.02 8.85 5.85
N GLN A 118 11.16 9.86 5.82
CA GLN A 118 11.19 10.97 6.77
C GLN A 118 10.58 10.56 8.12
N PRO A 119 11.14 11.03 9.24
CA PRO A 119 10.68 10.66 10.58
C PRO A 119 9.19 10.93 10.82
N GLU A 120 8.66 12.01 10.25
CA GLU A 120 7.27 12.43 10.40
C GLU A 120 6.29 11.46 9.75
N TYR A 121 6.68 10.82 8.65
CA TYR A 121 5.89 9.76 8.01
C TYR A 121 6.08 8.42 8.72
N GLN A 122 7.30 8.10 9.13
CA GLN A 122 7.61 6.86 9.84
C GLN A 122 6.91 6.77 11.20
N ALA A 123 6.70 7.91 11.88
CA ALA A 123 5.94 7.98 13.13
C ALA A 123 4.48 7.52 12.97
N LEU A 124 3.94 7.55 11.75
CA LEU A 124 2.57 7.13 11.43
C LEU A 124 2.47 5.66 10.99
N PHE A 125 3.60 4.96 10.88
CA PHE A 125 3.59 3.57 10.48
C PHE A 125 3.03 2.66 11.57
N PRO A 126 2.24 1.65 11.21
CA PRO A 126 1.83 0.61 12.13
C PRO A 126 3.06 -0.10 12.70
N ARG A 127 2.88 -0.71 13.87
CA ARG A 127 3.96 -1.42 14.55
C ARG A 127 4.58 -2.53 13.69
N GLU A 128 3.78 -3.16 12.85
CA GLU A 128 4.16 -4.23 11.94
C GLU A 128 5.11 -3.75 10.83
N TRP A 129 5.10 -2.45 10.50
CA TRP A 129 5.95 -1.86 9.45
C TRP A 129 7.34 -1.46 9.95
N ARG A 130 7.68 -1.74 11.18
CA ARG A 130 9.01 -1.40 11.73
C ARG A 130 10.15 -2.18 11.09
N GLU A 131 9.86 -3.39 10.59
CA GLU A 131 10.81 -4.22 9.86
C GLU A 131 10.60 -4.05 8.37
N TYR A 132 11.28 -3.09 7.77
CA TYR A 132 11.22 -2.83 6.34
C TYR A 132 12.60 -2.93 5.68
N PHE A 133 12.63 -3.07 4.37
CA PHE A 133 13.84 -3.11 3.57
C PHE A 133 13.89 -1.90 2.64
N ILE A 134 15.01 -1.20 2.62
CA ILE A 134 15.25 -0.16 1.64
C ILE A 134 15.85 -0.83 0.42
N VAL A 135 15.19 -0.71 -0.71
CA VAL A 135 15.60 -1.30 -1.98
C VAL A 135 15.73 -0.22 -3.06
N THR A 136 16.50 -0.52 -4.06
CA THR A 136 16.68 0.32 -5.25
C THR A 136 16.19 -0.43 -6.48
N ARG A 137 16.05 0.28 -7.59
CA ARG A 137 15.73 -0.34 -8.89
C ARG A 137 16.67 -1.49 -9.26
N GLN A 138 17.92 -1.46 -8.77
CA GLN A 138 18.94 -2.48 -9.11
C GLN A 138 18.79 -3.76 -8.31
N ASN A 139 18.30 -3.70 -7.07
CA ASN A 139 18.25 -4.85 -6.17
C ASN A 139 16.85 -5.30 -5.76
N VAL A 140 15.80 -4.58 -6.14
CA VAL A 140 14.42 -4.93 -5.79
C VAL A 140 14.02 -6.30 -6.31
N GLY A 141 14.43 -6.67 -7.53
CA GLY A 141 14.15 -7.99 -8.10
C GLY A 141 14.69 -9.12 -7.23
N GLN A 142 15.96 -9.05 -6.86
CA GLN A 142 16.59 -10.04 -5.97
C GLN A 142 15.90 -10.12 -4.60
N ALA A 143 15.50 -8.99 -4.04
CA ALA A 143 14.81 -8.94 -2.75
C ALA A 143 13.43 -9.59 -2.82
N VAL A 144 12.69 -9.39 -3.91
CA VAL A 144 11.39 -10.01 -4.17
C VAL A 144 11.54 -11.52 -4.38
N GLU A 145 12.48 -11.95 -5.21
CA GLU A 145 12.78 -13.37 -5.44
C GLU A 145 13.14 -14.09 -4.13
N ALA A 146 14.04 -13.51 -3.33
CA ALA A 146 14.41 -14.06 -2.03
C ALA A 146 13.22 -14.20 -1.07
N PHE A 147 12.28 -13.24 -1.09
CA PHE A 147 11.06 -13.33 -0.30
C PHE A 147 10.19 -14.51 -0.72
N TRP A 148 9.97 -14.71 -2.01
CA TRP A 148 9.13 -15.80 -2.49
C TRP A 148 9.81 -17.17 -2.32
N ALA A 149 11.11 -17.28 -2.59
CA ALA A 149 11.88 -18.53 -2.43
C ALA A 149 11.95 -19.02 -0.97
N SER A 150 11.92 -18.12 0.01
CA SER A 150 11.98 -18.50 1.44
C SER A 150 10.76 -19.31 1.93
N SER A 151 9.71 -19.43 1.16
CA SER A 151 8.51 -20.20 1.48
C SER A 151 8.53 -21.66 0.99
N GLU A 152 9.32 -21.94 -0.06
CA GLU A 152 9.36 -23.28 -0.65
C GLU A 152 10.29 -24.24 0.11
N SER A 153 11.27 -23.69 0.81
CA SER A 153 12.19 -24.47 1.61
C SER A 153 11.72 -24.56 3.06
N GLY A 154 10.86 -25.49 3.40
CA GLY A 154 10.37 -25.76 4.77
C GLY A 154 11.45 -25.95 5.86
N LYS A 155 12.49 -25.13 5.89
CA LYS A 155 13.50 -25.06 6.91
C LYS A 155 13.14 -23.98 7.92
N GLU A 156 12.79 -24.45 9.11
CA GLU A 156 12.75 -23.68 10.34
C GLU A 156 14.03 -22.85 10.53
N GLU A 157 14.02 -21.60 10.09
CA GLU A 157 14.85 -20.60 10.72
C GLU A 157 14.09 -20.09 11.95
N LYS A 158 14.50 -20.64 13.10
CA LYS A 158 14.22 -20.06 14.41
C LYS A 158 14.65 -18.61 14.39
N GLN A 159 13.70 -17.72 14.49
CA GLN A 159 13.88 -16.34 14.93
C GLN A 159 13.42 -15.22 13.99
N ILE A 160 12.32 -15.40 13.32
CA ILE A 160 11.35 -14.31 13.14
C ILE A 160 10.02 -15.03 12.94
N ARG A 161 9.15 -14.99 13.96
CA ARG A 161 7.78 -15.56 13.86
C ARG A 161 7.14 -14.99 12.60
N GLY A 162 7.04 -15.82 11.58
CA GLY A 162 6.15 -15.76 10.44
C GLY A 162 5.69 -14.39 9.95
N CYS A 163 6.61 -13.48 9.61
CA CYS A 163 6.19 -12.29 8.90
C CYS A 163 5.88 -12.69 7.45
N LYS A 164 4.62 -12.92 7.16
CA LYS A 164 4.11 -13.24 5.83
C LYS A 164 4.09 -12.01 4.91
N ILE A 165 4.54 -10.85 5.40
CA ILE A 165 4.58 -9.57 4.69
C ILE A 165 6.01 -9.06 4.64
N LYS A 166 6.43 -8.57 3.47
CA LYS A 166 7.65 -7.78 3.33
C LYS A 166 7.31 -6.36 2.92
N TYR A 167 7.88 -5.41 3.65
CA TYR A 167 7.75 -3.99 3.37
C TYR A 167 9.02 -3.52 2.67
N PHE A 168 8.85 -2.94 1.49
CA PHE A 168 9.96 -2.38 0.70
C PHE A 168 9.77 -0.88 0.55
N PHE A 169 10.83 -0.12 0.85
CA PHE A 169 10.93 1.28 0.46
C PHE A 169 11.82 1.35 -0.78
N VAL A 170 11.25 1.77 -1.88
CA VAL A 170 11.95 1.86 -3.15
C VAL A 170 12.48 3.27 -3.31
N LYS A 171 13.81 3.38 -3.39
CA LYS A 171 14.55 4.63 -3.57
C LYS A 171 15.02 4.79 -5.01
#